data_153ffa33ec2b78bed320f29cf8667ea8
#
_entry.id   153ffa33ec2b78bed320f29cf8667ea8
#
_cell.length_a   1.000
_cell.length_b   1.000
_cell.length_c   1.000
_cell.angle_alpha   90.00
_cell.angle_beta   90.00
_cell.angle_gamma   90.00
#
_symmetry.space_group_name_H-M   'P 1'
#
loop_
_entity.id
_entity.type
_entity.pdbx_description
1 polymer ?
#
loop_
_entity_poly.entity_id
_entity_poly.type
_entity_poly.pdbx_seq_one_letter_code
_entity_poly.pdbx_strand_id
1 'polypeptide(L)'
;MKVTHTPSDPLRDTDCRNCSVRENSLFSDLTDADFNLIRTPIEDMRFATGAFVYRQGGKINGIYTIRSGMVKLNRLNPDGTQRILRILRAGDVIGLEASMSPSYENDAVAISPVRTCRIPIDVIHRLEEESPRLRRKLMEKWHATLREADEWFAELTNGLARVRMARLLLKMRDPAQEDISVLFSLEDIGSMLGMTIETASRIINAFLRERIITRLDTGEIGRAHV
;
A
#
# COMPACT_ATOMS: atom_id res chain seq x y z
N MET A 1 21.18 5.38 -10.88
CA MET A 1 20.26 4.62 -11.74
C MET A 1 19.14 5.56 -12.15
N LYS A 2 19.00 5.88 -13.45
CA LYS A 2 18.02 6.85 -13.95
C LYS A 2 16.63 6.29 -13.77
N VAL A 3 15.81 6.96 -12.97
CA VAL A 3 14.35 6.73 -12.96
C VAL A 3 13.86 7.21 -14.33
N THR A 4 13.59 6.29 -15.23
CA THR A 4 12.87 6.61 -16.46
C THR A 4 11.40 6.82 -16.08
N HIS A 5 11.03 8.08 -15.83
CA HIS A 5 9.67 8.52 -16.03
C HIS A 5 9.41 8.35 -17.53
N THR A 6 8.80 7.24 -17.91
CA THR A 6 8.08 7.21 -19.17
C THR A 6 6.76 7.93 -18.89
N PRO A 7 6.51 9.13 -19.42
CA PRO A 7 5.19 9.68 -19.44
C PRO A 7 4.42 8.74 -20.37
N SER A 8 3.66 7.82 -19.81
CA SER A 8 2.59 7.20 -20.57
C SER A 8 1.67 8.35 -20.97
N ASP A 9 1.35 8.39 -22.26
CA ASP A 9 0.39 9.26 -22.91
C ASP A 9 -0.61 9.84 -21.90
N PRO A 10 -0.79 11.17 -21.80
CA PRO A 10 -1.76 11.73 -20.88
C PRO A 10 -3.10 11.15 -21.31
N LEU A 11 -3.50 10.03 -20.72
CA LEU A 11 -4.83 9.49 -20.88
C LEU A 11 -5.76 10.59 -20.38
N ARG A 12 -6.26 11.36 -21.34
CA ARG A 12 -7.44 12.18 -21.20
C ARG A 12 -8.49 11.27 -20.56
N ASP A 13 -8.94 11.69 -19.37
CA ASP A 13 -9.97 11.03 -18.57
C ASP A 13 -9.54 9.70 -17.91
N THR A 14 -8.86 9.80 -16.77
CA THR A 14 -9.17 8.85 -15.73
C THR A 14 -10.61 9.14 -15.32
N ASP A 15 -11.56 8.42 -15.93
CA ASP A 15 -12.97 8.55 -15.57
C ASP A 15 -13.15 8.02 -14.15
N CYS A 16 -12.93 8.90 -13.16
CA CYS A 16 -13.08 8.59 -11.75
C CYS A 16 -14.52 8.16 -11.41
N ARG A 17 -15.49 8.44 -12.30
CA ARG A 17 -16.88 8.03 -12.12
C ARG A 17 -17.08 6.55 -12.37
N ASN A 18 -16.32 5.96 -13.31
CA ASN A 18 -16.38 4.54 -13.69
C ASN A 18 -15.15 3.73 -13.24
N CYS A 19 -14.40 4.22 -12.23
CA CYS A 19 -13.19 3.57 -11.74
C CYS A 19 -13.53 2.27 -11.01
N SER A 20 -12.85 1.16 -11.35
CA SER A 20 -13.04 -0.17 -10.73
C SER A 20 -12.78 -0.21 -9.22
N VAL A 21 -11.99 0.73 -8.68
CA VAL A 21 -11.69 0.85 -7.25
C VAL A 21 -12.41 2.04 -6.60
N ARG A 22 -13.41 2.63 -7.27
CA ARG A 22 -14.09 3.83 -6.80
C ARG A 22 -14.68 3.67 -5.40
N GLU A 23 -15.37 2.57 -5.13
CA GLU A 23 -16.04 2.33 -3.85
C GLU A 23 -15.08 2.40 -2.65
N ASN A 24 -13.82 1.98 -2.86
CA ASN A 24 -12.78 2.02 -1.84
C ASN A 24 -11.86 3.24 -1.96
N SER A 25 -12.05 4.10 -2.98
CA SER A 25 -11.19 5.26 -3.22
C SER A 25 -11.58 6.45 -2.36
N LEU A 26 -10.73 7.49 -2.39
CA LEU A 26 -11.00 8.77 -1.74
C LEU A 26 -12.24 9.47 -2.32
N PHE A 27 -12.59 9.17 -3.55
CA PHE A 27 -13.67 9.82 -4.31
C PHE A 27 -14.99 9.03 -4.37
N SER A 28 -15.15 7.99 -3.52
CA SER A 28 -16.36 7.16 -3.51
C SER A 28 -17.64 7.96 -3.33
N ASP A 29 -17.61 8.96 -2.46
CA ASP A 29 -18.79 9.70 -2.00
C ASP A 29 -18.97 11.05 -2.72
N LEU A 30 -18.09 11.38 -3.68
CA LEU A 30 -18.18 12.63 -4.44
C LEU A 30 -19.35 12.61 -5.43
N THR A 31 -20.06 13.72 -5.48
CA THR A 31 -21.12 14.02 -6.46
C THR A 31 -20.56 14.65 -7.72
N ASP A 32 -21.39 14.78 -8.76
CA ASP A 32 -21.00 15.47 -9.98
C ASP A 32 -20.62 16.93 -9.72
N ALA A 33 -21.26 17.59 -8.76
CA ALA A 33 -20.89 18.94 -8.36
C ALA A 33 -19.47 19.00 -7.77
N ASP A 34 -19.09 18.01 -6.93
CA ASP A 34 -17.73 17.92 -6.40
C ASP A 34 -16.71 17.64 -7.51
N PHE A 35 -17.04 16.78 -8.48
CA PHE A 35 -16.16 16.52 -9.63
C PHE A 35 -15.91 17.75 -10.50
N ASN A 36 -16.86 18.68 -10.59
CA ASN A 36 -16.70 19.93 -11.33
C ASN A 36 -15.70 20.90 -10.67
N LEU A 37 -15.35 20.68 -9.40
CA LEU A 37 -14.29 21.42 -8.69
C LEU A 37 -12.88 20.96 -9.06
N ILE A 38 -12.75 19.79 -9.66
CA ILE A 38 -11.46 19.25 -10.10
C ILE A 38 -11.03 19.95 -11.39
N ARG A 39 -10.08 20.88 -11.26
CA ARG A 39 -9.55 21.65 -12.41
C ARG A 39 -8.22 21.09 -12.92
N THR A 40 -7.45 20.43 -12.05
CA THR A 40 -6.18 19.81 -12.40
C THR A 40 -6.41 18.33 -12.67
N PRO A 41 -5.92 17.77 -13.79
CA PRO A 41 -6.15 16.37 -14.14
C PRO A 41 -5.61 15.42 -13.08
N ILE A 42 -6.37 14.35 -12.81
CA ILE A 42 -5.92 13.21 -12.03
C ILE A 42 -5.08 12.32 -12.95
N GLU A 43 -3.88 11.99 -12.53
CA GLU A 43 -2.92 11.29 -13.37
C GLU A 43 -2.93 9.78 -13.11
N ASP A 44 -2.94 8.99 -14.18
CA ASP A 44 -2.68 7.54 -14.12
C ASP A 44 -1.16 7.31 -14.11
N MET A 45 -0.64 6.80 -13.00
CA MET A 45 0.78 6.56 -12.80
C MET A 45 1.06 5.06 -12.78
N ARG A 46 2.20 4.65 -13.36
CA ARG A 46 2.64 3.25 -13.38
C ARG A 46 4.03 3.14 -12.78
N PHE A 47 4.24 2.14 -11.94
CA PHE A 47 5.49 1.89 -11.26
C PHE A 47 5.90 0.43 -11.46
N ALA A 48 7.14 0.22 -11.88
CA ALA A 48 7.73 -1.12 -11.91
C ALA A 48 8.01 -1.59 -10.48
N THR A 49 8.12 -2.90 -10.29
CA THR A 49 8.57 -3.49 -9.02
C THR A 49 9.88 -2.85 -8.55
N GLY A 50 9.97 -2.49 -7.29
CA GLY A 50 11.10 -1.79 -6.67
C GLY A 50 11.13 -0.27 -6.89
N ALA A 51 10.24 0.28 -7.73
CA ALA A 51 10.19 1.73 -7.95
C ALA A 51 9.54 2.45 -6.77
N PHE A 52 10.03 3.67 -6.50
CA PHE A 52 9.42 4.55 -5.51
C PHE A 52 8.23 5.29 -6.11
N VAL A 53 7.10 5.23 -5.43
CA VAL A 53 5.95 6.11 -5.70
C VAL A 53 6.29 7.52 -5.19
N TYR A 54 6.83 7.59 -3.97
CA TYR A 54 7.43 8.79 -3.38
C TYR A 54 8.48 8.38 -2.33
N ARG A 55 9.29 9.33 -1.90
CA ARG A 55 10.35 9.13 -0.91
C ARG A 55 10.07 9.92 0.37
N GLN A 56 10.50 9.37 1.50
CA GLN A 56 10.54 10.07 2.79
C GLN A 56 11.31 11.40 2.65
N GLY A 57 10.75 12.47 3.19
CA GLY A 57 11.30 13.83 3.06
C GLY A 57 11.10 14.48 1.70
N GLY A 58 10.59 13.74 0.70
CA GLY A 58 10.27 14.28 -0.61
C GLY A 58 9.14 15.30 -0.56
N LYS A 59 9.21 16.31 -1.44
CA LYS A 59 8.15 17.33 -1.56
C LYS A 59 6.83 16.66 -1.94
N ILE A 60 5.77 17.04 -1.23
CA ILE A 60 4.42 16.57 -1.52
C ILE A 60 3.96 17.10 -2.88
N ASN A 61 3.43 16.21 -3.70
CA ASN A 61 2.86 16.51 -5.01
C ASN A 61 1.43 15.95 -5.17
N GLY A 62 0.94 15.14 -4.23
CA GLY A 62 -0.41 14.61 -4.25
C GLY A 62 -0.63 13.43 -3.32
N ILE A 63 -1.87 12.94 -3.33
CA ILE A 63 -2.32 11.70 -2.68
C ILE A 63 -2.54 10.67 -3.78
N TYR A 64 -2.25 9.40 -3.50
CA TYR A 64 -2.36 8.34 -4.48
C TYR A 64 -3.37 7.28 -4.04
N THR A 65 -4.26 6.87 -4.96
CA THR A 65 -5.08 5.67 -4.80
C THR A 65 -4.48 4.54 -5.61
N ILE A 66 -4.21 3.39 -4.98
CA ILE A 66 -3.70 2.19 -5.64
C ILE A 66 -4.84 1.57 -6.45
N ARG A 67 -4.65 1.40 -7.77
CA ARG A 67 -5.62 0.75 -8.66
C ARG A 67 -5.33 -0.73 -8.84
N SER A 68 -4.05 -1.10 -8.85
CA SER A 68 -3.60 -2.50 -8.92
C SER A 68 -2.19 -2.62 -8.38
N GLY A 69 -1.82 -3.84 -7.97
CA GLY A 69 -0.53 -4.14 -7.39
C GLY A 69 -0.46 -3.85 -5.89
N MET A 70 0.75 -3.91 -5.34
CA MET A 70 1.02 -3.72 -3.92
C MET A 70 2.16 -2.74 -3.67
N VAL A 71 2.02 -1.94 -2.63
CA VAL A 71 2.99 -0.95 -2.17
C VAL A 71 3.34 -1.22 -0.72
N LYS A 72 4.63 -1.17 -0.38
CA LYS A 72 5.09 -1.14 1.01
C LYS A 72 5.42 0.28 1.44
N LEU A 73 5.00 0.66 2.64
CA LEU A 73 5.47 1.86 3.31
C LEU A 73 6.64 1.52 4.19
N ASN A 74 7.79 2.10 3.87
CA ASN A 74 9.04 1.90 4.60
C ASN A 74 9.41 3.16 5.37
N ARG A 75 9.92 2.97 6.58
CA ARG A 75 10.59 4.02 7.33
C ARG A 75 12.06 3.67 7.49
N LEU A 76 12.93 4.60 7.14
CA LEU A 76 14.35 4.51 7.43
C LEU A 76 14.58 5.05 8.85
N ASN A 77 15.11 4.20 9.71
CA ASN A 77 15.50 4.59 11.06
C ASN A 77 16.86 5.32 11.06
N PRO A 78 17.17 6.10 12.10
CA PRO A 78 18.47 6.80 12.20
C PRO A 78 19.69 5.86 12.21
N ASP A 79 19.52 4.60 12.61
CA ASP A 79 20.56 3.54 12.62
C ASP A 79 20.76 2.90 11.23
N GLY A 80 20.06 3.38 10.19
CA GLY A 80 20.12 2.85 8.84
C GLY A 80 19.25 1.61 8.60
N THR A 81 18.58 1.08 9.61
CA THR A 81 17.65 -0.04 9.42
C THR A 81 16.36 0.42 8.77
N GLN A 82 15.81 -0.41 7.89
CA GLN A 82 14.50 -0.17 7.30
C GLN A 82 13.42 -0.97 8.04
N ARG A 83 12.30 -0.32 8.29
CA ARG A 83 11.12 -0.96 8.85
C ARG A 83 9.94 -0.82 7.90
N ILE A 84 9.34 -1.94 7.51
CA ILE A 84 8.07 -1.92 6.78
C ILE A 84 6.96 -1.70 7.81
N LEU A 85 6.24 -0.60 7.61
CA LEU A 85 5.15 -0.20 8.51
C LEU A 85 3.82 -0.80 8.07
N ARG A 86 3.58 -0.88 6.75
CA ARG A 86 2.33 -1.40 6.17
C ARG A 86 2.55 -1.91 4.75
N ILE A 87 1.68 -2.83 4.34
CA ILE A 87 1.51 -3.27 2.95
C ILE A 87 0.13 -2.80 2.49
N LEU A 88 0.08 -2.11 1.38
CA LEU A 88 -1.10 -1.49 0.82
C LEU A 88 -1.43 -2.11 -0.54
N ARG A 89 -2.72 -2.22 -0.86
CA ARG A 89 -3.27 -2.94 -2.02
C ARG A 89 -4.22 -2.06 -2.83
N ALA A 90 -4.80 -2.64 -3.89
CA ALA A 90 -5.82 -1.96 -4.68
C ALA A 90 -6.99 -1.48 -3.79
N GLY A 91 -7.38 -0.22 -3.96
CA GLY A 91 -8.37 0.49 -3.16
C GLY A 91 -7.80 1.30 -2.00
N ASP A 92 -6.55 1.02 -1.57
CA ASP A 92 -5.90 1.79 -0.52
C ASP A 92 -5.41 3.15 -1.03
N VAL A 93 -5.31 4.07 -0.08
CA VAL A 93 -4.82 5.43 -0.31
C VAL A 93 -3.49 5.63 0.42
N ILE A 94 -2.50 6.18 -0.27
CA ILE A 94 -1.18 6.51 0.27
C ILE A 94 -0.88 8.00 0.11
N GLY A 95 -0.05 8.53 1.01
CA GLY A 95 0.28 9.95 1.04
C GLY A 95 -0.82 10.80 1.67
N LEU A 96 -1.65 10.23 2.56
CA LEU A 96 -2.71 10.99 3.26
C LEU A 96 -2.13 12.14 4.08
N GLU A 97 -0.90 12.01 4.58
CA GLU A 97 -0.17 13.06 5.28
C GLU A 97 0.01 14.33 4.44
N ALA A 98 -0.17 14.22 3.12
CA ALA A 98 -0.05 15.35 2.20
C ALA A 98 -0.98 16.53 2.51
N SER A 99 -2.13 16.27 3.13
CA SER A 99 -3.07 17.32 3.55
C SER A 99 -2.59 18.13 4.77
N MET A 100 -1.60 17.63 5.53
CA MET A 100 -1.21 18.20 6.81
C MET A 100 0.31 18.42 6.98
N SER A 101 1.15 17.76 6.18
CA SER A 101 2.61 17.78 6.29
C SER A 101 3.23 18.43 5.04
N PRO A 102 4.39 19.10 5.15
CA PRO A 102 5.09 19.67 3.99
C PRO A 102 5.84 18.62 3.17
N SER A 103 6.07 17.43 3.70
CA SER A 103 6.82 16.34 3.05
C SER A 103 6.24 14.97 3.40
N TYR A 104 6.51 13.99 2.54
CA TYR A 104 6.15 12.60 2.83
C TYR A 104 6.92 12.07 4.03
N GLU A 105 6.24 11.34 4.91
CA GLU A 105 6.82 10.84 6.16
C GLU A 105 7.49 9.48 6.02
N ASN A 106 7.19 8.75 4.94
CA ASN A 106 7.69 7.41 4.67
C ASN A 106 8.06 7.25 3.19
N ASP A 107 8.86 6.25 2.87
CA ASP A 107 9.01 5.78 1.50
C ASP A 107 7.81 4.91 1.09
N ALA A 108 7.25 5.14 -0.10
CA ALA A 108 6.28 4.24 -0.72
C ALA A 108 6.94 3.51 -1.88
N VAL A 109 7.09 2.19 -1.78
CA VAL A 109 7.82 1.35 -2.74
C VAL A 109 6.91 0.28 -3.33
N ALA A 110 6.88 0.17 -4.64
CA ALA A 110 6.13 -0.86 -5.35
C ALA A 110 6.75 -2.25 -5.12
N ILE A 111 5.96 -3.22 -4.63
CA ILE A 111 6.39 -4.61 -4.43
C ILE A 111 6.12 -5.46 -5.67
N SER A 112 5.08 -5.11 -6.41
CA SER A 112 4.71 -5.68 -7.72
C SER A 112 4.56 -4.54 -8.72
N PRO A 113 4.28 -4.78 -10.01
CA PRO A 113 3.85 -3.72 -10.92
C PRO A 113 2.61 -3.02 -10.37
N VAL A 114 2.69 -1.70 -10.18
CA VAL A 114 1.65 -0.88 -9.53
C VAL A 114 1.08 0.12 -10.50
N ARG A 115 -0.25 0.28 -10.47
CA ARG A 115 -0.96 1.42 -11.07
C ARG A 115 -1.62 2.23 -9.98
N THR A 116 -1.49 3.54 -10.05
CA THR A 116 -2.13 4.47 -9.11
C THR A 116 -2.81 5.60 -9.86
N CYS A 117 -3.82 6.20 -9.23
CA CYS A 117 -4.28 7.54 -9.56
C CYS A 117 -3.59 8.52 -8.63
N ARG A 118 -2.84 9.50 -9.18
CA ARG A 118 -2.32 10.63 -8.42
C ARG A 118 -3.34 11.77 -8.43
N ILE A 119 -3.77 12.16 -7.25
CA ILE A 119 -4.64 13.32 -7.05
C ILE A 119 -3.72 14.47 -6.63
N PRO A 120 -3.56 15.51 -7.48
CA PRO A 120 -2.70 16.64 -7.17
C PRO A 120 -3.10 17.33 -5.86
N ILE A 121 -2.12 17.86 -5.14
CA ILE A 121 -2.37 18.43 -3.80
C ILE A 121 -3.27 19.67 -3.83
N ASP A 122 -3.22 20.46 -4.90
CA ASP A 122 -4.09 21.61 -5.11
C ASP A 122 -5.56 21.20 -5.29
N VAL A 123 -5.82 20.04 -5.89
CA VAL A 123 -7.16 19.44 -5.96
C VAL A 123 -7.67 19.05 -4.58
N ILE A 124 -6.80 18.41 -3.78
CA ILE A 124 -7.15 18.01 -2.41
C ILE A 124 -7.51 19.24 -1.59
N HIS A 125 -6.66 20.25 -1.54
CA HIS A 125 -6.90 21.47 -0.75
C HIS A 125 -8.20 22.16 -1.17
N ARG A 126 -8.46 22.31 -2.47
CA ARG A 126 -9.70 22.91 -2.95
C ARG A 126 -10.93 22.11 -2.53
N LEU A 127 -10.89 20.80 -2.72
CA LEU A 127 -12.00 19.93 -2.34
C LEU A 127 -12.19 19.86 -0.81
N GLU A 128 -11.11 19.99 -0.02
CA GLU A 128 -11.21 20.11 1.44
C GLU A 128 -11.95 21.38 1.87
N GLU A 129 -11.75 22.48 1.15
CA GLU A 129 -12.43 23.75 1.42
C GLU A 129 -13.89 23.72 1.00
N GLU A 130 -14.20 23.18 -0.17
CA GLU A 130 -15.49 23.32 -0.84
C GLU A 130 -16.40 22.09 -0.69
N SER A 131 -15.85 20.87 -0.40
CA SER A 131 -16.62 19.63 -0.27
C SER A 131 -16.59 19.05 1.14
N PRO A 132 -17.67 19.16 1.92
CA PRO A 132 -17.78 18.48 3.22
C PRO A 132 -17.69 16.94 3.10
N ARG A 133 -18.09 16.38 1.95
CA ARG A 133 -18.00 14.92 1.67
C ARG A 133 -16.57 14.48 1.61
N LEU A 134 -15.69 15.21 0.91
CA LEU A 134 -14.27 14.86 0.85
C LEU A 134 -13.62 14.95 2.25
N ARG A 135 -13.87 16.03 3.01
CA ARG A 135 -13.35 16.13 4.38
C ARG A 135 -13.73 14.95 5.23
N ARG A 136 -15.00 14.54 5.20
CA ARG A 136 -15.47 13.36 5.92
C ARG A 136 -14.75 12.10 5.44
N LYS A 137 -14.59 11.92 4.13
CA LYS A 137 -13.91 10.76 3.55
C LYS A 137 -12.44 10.69 3.91
N LEU A 138 -11.74 11.82 3.94
CA LEU A 138 -10.36 11.90 4.43
C LEU A 138 -10.26 11.45 5.89
N MET A 139 -11.16 11.93 6.76
CA MET A 139 -11.20 11.51 8.17
C MET A 139 -11.49 10.01 8.32
N GLU A 140 -12.40 9.47 7.53
CA GLU A 140 -12.69 8.03 7.50
C GLU A 140 -11.45 7.22 7.07
N LYS A 141 -10.71 7.70 6.06
CA LYS A 141 -9.44 7.07 5.61
C LYS A 141 -8.35 7.17 6.67
N TRP A 142 -8.21 8.31 7.34
CA TRP A 142 -7.30 8.45 8.48
C TRP A 142 -7.65 7.50 9.62
N HIS A 143 -8.91 7.42 10.00
CA HIS A 143 -9.37 6.50 11.05
C HIS A 143 -9.11 5.02 10.67
N ALA A 144 -9.43 4.63 9.43
CA ALA A 144 -9.15 3.28 8.94
C ALA A 144 -7.65 2.97 8.95
N THR A 145 -6.83 3.93 8.54
CA THR A 145 -5.37 3.83 8.56
C THR A 145 -4.81 3.62 9.98
N LEU A 146 -5.31 4.40 10.95
CA LEU A 146 -4.90 4.25 12.36
C LEU A 146 -5.29 2.89 12.92
N ARG A 147 -6.54 2.47 12.70
CA ARG A 147 -7.01 1.15 13.14
C ARG A 147 -6.18 0.01 12.53
N GLU A 148 -5.88 0.08 11.25
CA GLU A 148 -5.02 -0.92 10.59
C GLU A 148 -3.61 -0.93 11.18
N ALA A 149 -3.04 0.23 11.49
CA ALA A 149 -1.72 0.33 12.13
C ALA A 149 -1.73 -0.29 13.55
N ASP A 150 -2.78 -0.06 14.33
CA ASP A 150 -2.97 -0.65 15.65
C ASP A 150 -3.09 -2.18 15.58
N GLU A 151 -3.89 -2.70 14.63
CA GLU A 151 -4.03 -4.13 14.37
C GLU A 151 -2.69 -4.74 13.95
N TRP A 152 -1.97 -4.09 13.03
CA TRP A 152 -0.65 -4.51 12.57
C TRP A 152 0.33 -4.61 13.76
N PHE A 153 0.36 -3.59 14.59
CA PHE A 153 1.20 -3.57 15.79
C PHE A 153 0.82 -4.68 16.75
N ALA A 154 -0.45 -4.82 17.09
CA ALA A 154 -0.93 -5.83 18.05
C ALA A 154 -0.65 -7.27 17.58
N GLU A 155 -0.86 -7.54 16.30
CA GLU A 155 -0.78 -8.90 15.75
C GLU A 155 0.65 -9.33 15.39
N LEU A 156 1.46 -8.42 14.82
CA LEU A 156 2.72 -8.77 14.19
C LEU A 156 3.97 -8.44 15.03
N THR A 157 3.83 -7.71 16.16
CA THR A 157 4.98 -7.39 16.99
C THR A 157 5.07 -8.26 18.26
N ASN A 158 3.97 -8.91 18.67
CA ASN A 158 3.89 -9.65 19.91
C ASN A 158 3.85 -11.18 19.71
N GLY A 159 4.51 -11.91 20.64
CA GLY A 159 4.50 -13.35 20.66
C GLY A 159 5.67 -14.01 19.95
N LEU A 160 5.64 -15.34 19.86
CA LEU A 160 6.70 -16.13 19.23
C LEU A 160 6.83 -15.79 17.74
N ALA A 161 8.06 -15.78 17.23
CA ALA A 161 8.37 -15.48 15.83
C ALA A 161 7.56 -16.34 14.84
N ARG A 162 7.34 -17.62 15.17
CA ARG A 162 6.52 -18.54 14.38
C ARG A 162 5.04 -18.10 14.30
N VAL A 163 4.49 -17.62 15.43
CA VAL A 163 3.11 -17.13 15.49
C VAL A 163 2.97 -15.84 14.68
N ARG A 164 3.93 -14.91 14.80
CA ARG A 164 3.95 -13.68 14.01
C ARG A 164 4.01 -13.96 12.50
N MET A 165 4.84 -14.93 12.10
CA MET A 165 4.91 -15.38 10.70
C MET A 165 3.57 -15.93 10.23
N ALA A 166 2.92 -16.80 10.99
CA ALA A 166 1.61 -17.35 10.62
C ALA A 166 0.55 -16.24 10.47
N ARG A 167 0.51 -15.27 11.41
CA ARG A 167 -0.40 -14.12 11.33
C ARG A 167 -0.13 -13.26 10.10
N LEU A 168 1.14 -13.00 9.77
CA LEU A 168 1.50 -12.27 8.55
C LEU A 168 0.96 -12.98 7.30
N LEU A 169 1.19 -14.29 7.16
CA LEU A 169 0.71 -15.05 6.02
C LEU A 169 -0.82 -15.03 5.91
N LEU A 170 -1.52 -15.17 7.04
CA LEU A 170 -2.98 -15.08 7.07
C LEU A 170 -3.48 -13.68 6.68
N LYS A 171 -2.81 -12.62 7.13
CA LYS A 171 -3.16 -11.23 6.81
C LYS A 171 -2.89 -10.89 5.34
N MET A 172 -1.91 -11.57 4.72
CA MET A 172 -1.50 -11.36 3.33
C MET A 172 -2.19 -12.30 2.34
N ARG A 173 -3.24 -13.01 2.75
CA ARG A 173 -4.04 -13.84 1.85
C ARG A 173 -4.67 -13.01 0.73
N ASP A 174 -4.82 -13.63 -0.42
CA ASP A 174 -5.56 -13.04 -1.53
C ASP A 174 -7.06 -13.05 -1.17
N PRO A 175 -7.76 -11.91 -1.22
CA PRO A 175 -9.19 -11.87 -0.97
C PRO A 175 -10.04 -12.71 -1.93
N ALA A 176 -9.55 -12.96 -3.15
CA ALA A 176 -10.22 -13.77 -4.16
C ALA A 176 -9.88 -15.27 -4.05
N GLN A 177 -8.78 -15.61 -3.38
CA GLN A 177 -8.27 -16.97 -3.22
C GLN A 177 -7.73 -17.15 -1.80
N GLU A 178 -8.63 -17.42 -0.86
CA GLU A 178 -8.32 -17.45 0.59
C GLU A 178 -7.20 -18.41 1.00
N ASP A 179 -6.90 -19.42 0.20
CA ASP A 179 -5.83 -20.38 0.43
C ASP A 179 -4.46 -19.93 -0.13
N ILE A 180 -4.42 -18.78 -0.84
CA ILE A 180 -3.19 -18.23 -1.42
C ILE A 180 -2.76 -16.98 -0.67
N SER A 181 -1.47 -16.87 -0.42
CA SER A 181 -0.84 -15.70 0.17
C SER A 181 0.38 -15.28 -0.64
N VAL A 182 0.62 -13.98 -0.71
CA VAL A 182 1.85 -13.46 -1.31
C VAL A 182 3.03 -13.82 -0.41
N LEU A 183 4.08 -14.41 -1.00
CA LEU A 183 5.35 -14.63 -0.32
C LEU A 183 6.29 -13.45 -0.58
N PHE A 184 6.50 -12.65 0.44
CA PHE A 184 7.47 -11.56 0.40
C PHE A 184 8.91 -12.10 0.44
N SER A 185 9.88 -11.25 0.08
CA SER A 185 11.29 -11.55 0.31
C SER A 185 11.55 -11.79 1.80
N LEU A 186 12.55 -12.62 2.13
CA LEU A 186 12.91 -12.88 3.52
C LEU A 186 13.37 -11.60 4.24
N GLU A 187 13.95 -10.65 3.51
CA GLU A 187 14.33 -9.33 4.00
C GLU A 187 13.09 -8.51 4.37
N ASP A 188 12.08 -8.46 3.49
CA ASP A 188 10.82 -7.76 3.77
C ASP A 188 10.09 -8.41 4.97
N ILE A 189 10.05 -9.74 5.03
CA ILE A 189 9.47 -10.46 6.18
C ILE A 189 10.21 -10.11 7.47
N GLY A 190 11.54 -10.10 7.44
CA GLY A 190 12.36 -9.70 8.58
C GLY A 190 12.06 -8.27 9.02
N SER A 191 11.97 -7.36 8.05
CA SER A 191 11.64 -5.94 8.28
C SER A 191 10.22 -5.75 8.86
N MET A 192 9.23 -6.51 8.39
CA MET A 192 7.84 -6.46 8.90
C MET A 192 7.74 -7.01 10.33
N LEU A 193 8.36 -8.16 10.57
CA LEU A 193 8.18 -8.92 11.81
C LEU A 193 9.24 -8.63 12.88
N GLY A 194 10.25 -7.81 12.58
CA GLY A 194 11.35 -7.52 13.50
C GLY A 194 12.12 -8.79 13.84
N MET A 195 12.54 -9.56 12.81
CA MET A 195 13.38 -10.75 12.96
C MET A 195 14.45 -10.80 11.87
N THR A 196 15.50 -11.61 12.11
CA THR A 196 16.57 -11.75 11.12
C THR A 196 16.11 -12.59 9.92
N ILE A 197 16.80 -12.43 8.78
CA ILE A 197 16.55 -13.19 7.54
C ILE A 197 16.67 -14.69 7.80
N GLU A 198 17.66 -15.12 8.62
CA GLU A 198 17.89 -16.52 8.99
C GLU A 198 16.70 -17.08 9.78
N THR A 199 16.15 -16.27 10.71
CA THR A 199 14.98 -16.68 11.49
C THR A 199 13.75 -16.81 10.59
N ALA A 200 13.50 -15.84 9.70
CA ALA A 200 12.42 -15.89 8.72
C ALA A 200 12.55 -17.14 7.82
N SER A 201 13.74 -17.38 7.26
CA SER A 201 14.03 -18.54 6.42
C SER A 201 13.77 -19.86 7.16
N ARG A 202 14.26 -19.99 8.39
CA ARG A 202 14.07 -21.19 9.21
C ARG A 202 12.59 -21.50 9.47
N ILE A 203 11.78 -20.47 9.73
CA ILE A 203 10.35 -20.63 9.99
C ILE A 203 9.60 -21.03 8.73
N ILE A 204 9.84 -20.36 7.60
CA ILE A 204 9.22 -20.71 6.30
C ILE A 204 9.57 -22.16 5.91
N ASN A 205 10.84 -22.55 6.02
CA ASN A 205 11.26 -23.93 5.73
C ASN A 205 10.65 -24.95 6.70
N ALA A 206 10.40 -24.58 7.97
CA ALA A 206 9.68 -25.44 8.90
C ALA A 206 8.22 -25.61 8.47
N PHE A 207 7.52 -24.54 8.08
CA PHE A 207 6.14 -24.61 7.58
C PHE A 207 6.01 -25.47 6.31
N LEU A 208 7.00 -25.40 5.40
CA LEU A 208 7.06 -26.25 4.20
C LEU A 208 7.25 -27.73 4.58
N ARG A 209 8.19 -28.06 5.49
CA ARG A 209 8.44 -29.44 5.93
C ARG A 209 7.26 -30.05 6.67
N GLU A 210 6.58 -29.24 7.47
CA GLU A 210 5.39 -29.63 8.24
C GLU A 210 4.11 -29.64 7.38
N ARG A 211 4.21 -29.32 6.09
CA ARG A 211 3.10 -29.26 5.15
C ARG A 211 1.98 -28.30 5.59
N ILE A 212 2.34 -27.21 6.25
CA ILE A 212 1.41 -26.12 6.60
C ILE A 212 1.17 -25.24 5.36
N ILE A 213 2.25 -25.01 4.60
CA ILE A 213 2.22 -24.23 3.36
C ILE A 213 2.90 -25.01 2.23
N THR A 214 2.57 -24.68 0.97
CA THR A 214 3.26 -25.14 -0.24
C THR A 214 3.71 -23.95 -1.06
N ARG A 215 4.82 -24.07 -1.79
CA ARG A 215 5.21 -23.05 -2.79
C ARG A 215 4.44 -23.29 -4.09
N LEU A 216 3.99 -22.19 -4.67
CA LEU A 216 3.36 -22.18 -5.99
C LEU A 216 4.36 -21.67 -7.04
N ASP A 217 4.17 -22.04 -8.30
CA ASP A 217 5.05 -21.64 -9.42
C ASP A 217 5.00 -20.11 -9.67
N THR A 218 3.97 -19.44 -9.20
CA THR A 218 3.76 -17.99 -9.28
C THR A 218 4.63 -17.18 -8.32
N GLY A 219 5.44 -17.82 -7.46
CA GLY A 219 6.18 -17.15 -6.37
C GLY A 219 5.33 -16.84 -5.13
N GLU A 220 4.11 -17.36 -5.09
CA GLU A 220 3.19 -17.31 -3.97
C GLU A 220 3.30 -18.58 -3.12
N ILE A 221 2.60 -18.59 -2.01
CA ILE A 221 2.42 -19.78 -1.18
C ILE A 221 0.93 -20.09 -1.06
N GLY A 222 0.62 -21.37 -1.15
CA GLY A 222 -0.71 -21.91 -0.89
C GLY A 222 -0.77 -22.62 0.47
N ARG A 223 -2.00 -22.83 0.98
CA ARG A 223 -2.25 -23.75 2.06
C ARG A 223 -2.00 -25.18 1.56
N ALA A 224 -1.23 -25.96 2.30
CA ALA A 224 -1.06 -27.37 1.98
C ALA A 224 -2.38 -28.10 2.28
N HIS A 225 -2.96 -28.67 1.25
CA HIS A 225 -4.08 -29.62 1.44
C HIS A 225 -3.48 -30.96 1.89
N VAL A 226 -3.91 -31.42 3.04
CA VAL A 226 -3.61 -32.76 3.59
C VAL A 226 -4.62 -33.75 3.04
#